data_e17e869836adb9a30c1359b12502ae96
#
_entry.id   e17e869836adb9a30c1359b12502ae96
#
_cell.length_a   1.000
_cell.length_b   1.000
_cell.length_c   1.000
_cell.angle_alpha   90.00
_cell.angle_beta   90.00
_cell.angle_gamma   90.00
#
_symmetry.space_group_name_H-M   'P 1'
#
loop_
_entity.id
_entity.type
_entity.pdbx_description
1 polymer ?
#
loop_
_entity_poly.entity_id
_entity_poly.type
_entity_poly.pdbx_seq_one_letter_code
_entity_poly.pdbx_strand_id
1 'polypeptide(L)'
;MEERKNKNYDRRPRQPRRDARPDPETAENLLEGRNALTEALAAGRAIDKGYLAEGNTDRALARLAAMAKQAGAVVVETDRRKLDQLSATGAHQGVIAVVAAHDYSSVDDIFARAAEKGEPPLIVLCDELSDPHNLGAIIRTAECAGAHGVIIPKRRSVGLTAVVGKASAGALEYMPVARVSNLVNTIKELKERGVWVCGTAADGDTSLYRA
;
A
#
# COMPACT_ATOMS: atom_id res chain seq x y z
N MET A 1 23.80 -42.77 -23.43
CA MET A 1 24.28 -42.26 -22.14
C MET A 1 24.70 -40.80 -22.35
N GLU A 2 23.78 -39.87 -22.15
CA GLU A 2 24.05 -38.44 -22.29
C GLU A 2 24.03 -37.81 -20.90
N GLU A 3 25.20 -37.29 -20.52
CA GLU A 3 25.40 -36.56 -19.26
C GLU A 3 24.67 -35.24 -19.25
N ARG A 4 23.65 -35.10 -18.42
CA ARG A 4 23.00 -33.82 -18.12
C ARG A 4 23.95 -32.96 -17.27
N LYS A 5 24.57 -31.95 -17.88
CA LYS A 5 25.30 -30.92 -17.17
C LYS A 5 24.37 -30.07 -16.32
N ASN A 6 24.49 -30.28 -15.02
CA ASN A 6 23.81 -29.49 -13.99
C ASN A 6 24.41 -28.06 -13.97
N LYS A 7 23.66 -27.06 -14.49
CA LYS A 7 24.05 -25.65 -14.39
C LYS A 7 23.67 -25.14 -13.00
N ASN A 8 24.64 -25.20 -12.11
CA ASN A 8 24.57 -24.52 -10.81
C ASN A 8 24.44 -23.00 -11.05
N TYR A 9 23.26 -22.43 -10.86
CA TYR A 9 23.06 -20.98 -10.79
C TYR A 9 23.67 -20.48 -9.48
N ASP A 10 24.86 -19.88 -9.58
CA ASP A 10 25.57 -19.21 -8.49
C ASP A 10 24.71 -18.02 -8.00
N ARG A 11 23.91 -18.26 -6.95
CA ARG A 11 23.14 -17.23 -6.25
C ARG A 11 24.07 -16.46 -5.33
N ARG A 12 24.87 -15.58 -5.88
CA ARG A 12 25.55 -14.56 -5.06
C ARG A 12 24.49 -13.63 -4.45
N PRO A 13 24.48 -13.44 -3.13
CA PRO A 13 23.58 -12.46 -2.51
C PRO A 13 23.92 -11.08 -3.07
N ARG A 14 22.93 -10.40 -3.66
CA ARG A 14 23.08 -9.01 -4.10
C ARG A 14 23.39 -8.19 -2.86
N GLN A 15 24.61 -7.66 -2.78
CA GLN A 15 24.98 -6.68 -1.77
C GLN A 15 24.00 -5.49 -1.87
N PRO A 16 23.46 -4.99 -0.73
CA PRO A 16 22.63 -3.79 -0.77
C PRO A 16 23.49 -2.65 -1.33
N ARG A 17 23.01 -2.00 -2.38
CA ARG A 17 23.63 -0.79 -2.93
C ARG A 17 23.70 0.25 -1.83
N ARG A 18 24.90 0.54 -1.35
CA ARG A 18 25.21 1.70 -0.53
C ARG A 18 24.97 2.91 -1.43
N ASP A 19 24.26 3.92 -0.92
CA ASP A 19 24.05 5.26 -1.51
C ASP A 19 22.95 5.41 -2.59
N ALA A 20 21.83 4.75 -2.48
CA ALA A 20 20.65 5.13 -3.25
C ALA A 20 19.84 6.18 -2.45
N ARG A 21 19.92 7.46 -2.86
CA ARG A 21 18.88 8.45 -2.50
C ARG A 21 17.52 7.86 -2.90
N PRO A 22 16.45 8.17 -2.15
CA PRO A 22 15.12 7.72 -2.56
C PRO A 22 14.88 8.11 -4.01
N ASP A 23 14.25 7.19 -4.75
CA ASP A 23 13.83 7.45 -6.12
C ASP A 23 13.01 8.75 -6.13
N PRO A 24 13.23 9.69 -7.06
CA PRO A 24 12.48 10.95 -7.13
C PRO A 24 10.96 10.76 -7.01
N GLU A 25 10.43 9.69 -7.59
CA GLU A 25 9.01 9.36 -7.50
C GLU A 25 8.56 8.91 -6.09
N THR A 26 9.48 8.36 -5.30
CA THR A 26 9.23 8.04 -3.88
C THR A 26 9.33 9.29 -3.00
N ALA A 27 10.18 10.26 -3.38
CA ALA A 27 10.38 11.49 -2.64
C ALA A 27 9.14 12.42 -2.66
N GLU A 28 8.34 12.40 -3.71
CA GLU A 28 7.12 13.21 -3.83
C GLU A 28 6.07 12.91 -2.75
N ASN A 29 6.09 11.71 -2.18
CA ASN A 29 5.15 11.27 -1.15
C ASN A 29 5.74 11.28 0.26
N LEU A 30 6.97 11.80 0.43
CA LEU A 30 7.63 11.87 1.73
C LEU A 30 7.38 13.22 2.41
N LEU A 31 6.99 13.15 3.67
CA LEU A 31 7.01 14.30 4.58
C LEU A 31 8.11 14.09 5.61
N GLU A 32 9.00 15.06 5.72
CA GLU A 32 10.13 15.02 6.64
C GLU A 32 9.95 16.05 7.77
N GLY A 33 10.21 15.61 8.98
CA GLY A 33 10.18 16.46 10.16
C GLY A 33 8.83 16.50 10.89
N ARG A 34 8.91 16.95 12.14
CA ARG A 34 7.79 16.90 13.09
C ARG A 34 6.64 17.82 12.71
N ASN A 35 6.97 19.04 12.28
CA ASN A 35 5.95 20.05 11.94
C ASN A 35 5.17 19.59 10.69
N ALA A 36 5.86 19.10 9.65
CA ALA A 36 5.22 18.64 8.43
C ALA A 36 4.24 17.49 8.71
N LEU A 37 4.64 16.51 9.56
CA LEU A 37 3.75 15.42 9.96
C LEU A 37 2.57 15.91 10.82
N THR A 38 2.81 16.87 11.74
CA THR A 38 1.74 17.46 12.57
C THR A 38 0.68 18.14 11.70
N GLU A 39 1.11 18.96 10.76
CA GLU A 39 0.20 19.68 9.84
C GLU A 39 -0.56 18.68 8.92
N ALA A 40 0.12 17.66 8.40
CA ALA A 40 -0.53 16.66 7.57
C ALA A 40 -1.62 15.89 8.34
N LEU A 41 -1.34 15.52 9.59
CA LEU A 41 -2.33 14.87 10.46
C LEU A 41 -3.49 15.80 10.81
N ALA A 42 -3.21 17.07 11.09
CA ALA A 42 -4.24 18.08 11.37
C ALA A 42 -5.13 18.36 10.15
N ALA A 43 -4.55 18.32 8.95
CA ALA A 43 -5.27 18.48 7.68
C ALA A 43 -6.02 17.19 7.26
N GLY A 44 -5.98 16.12 8.06
CA GLY A 44 -6.66 14.86 7.76
C GLY A 44 -6.04 14.06 6.58
N ARG A 45 -4.80 14.37 6.18
CA ARG A 45 -4.15 13.65 5.07
C ARG A 45 -3.92 12.18 5.44
N ALA A 46 -4.18 11.29 4.50
CA ALA A 46 -3.95 9.86 4.68
C ALA A 46 -2.44 9.57 4.76
N ILE A 47 -1.99 9.06 5.90
CA ILE A 47 -0.60 8.65 6.14
C ILE A 47 -0.53 7.12 5.97
N ASP A 48 0.27 6.67 5.02
CA ASP A 48 0.48 5.25 4.78
C ASP A 48 1.42 4.65 5.82
N LYS A 49 2.54 5.31 6.05
CA LYS A 49 3.59 4.82 6.92
C LYS A 49 4.31 5.97 7.62
N GLY A 50 4.60 5.80 8.89
CA GLY A 50 5.46 6.70 9.66
C GLY A 50 6.72 5.95 10.11
N TYR A 51 7.91 6.45 9.76
CA TYR A 51 9.18 5.97 10.27
C TYR A 51 9.64 6.89 11.39
N LEU A 52 9.91 6.32 12.56
CA LEU A 52 10.38 7.05 13.74
C LEU A 52 11.71 6.50 14.21
N ALA A 53 12.59 7.39 14.68
CA ALA A 53 13.87 7.00 15.24
C ALA A 53 13.70 6.17 16.51
N GLU A 54 14.36 5.00 16.56
CA GLU A 54 14.43 4.15 17.76
C GLU A 54 15.12 4.85 18.93
N GLY A 55 14.79 4.39 20.15
CA GLY A 55 15.45 4.86 21.39
C GLY A 55 15.19 6.32 21.73
N ASN A 56 14.25 6.97 21.07
CA ASN A 56 13.95 8.37 21.32
C ASN A 56 12.99 8.50 22.51
N THR A 57 13.48 9.08 23.63
CA THR A 57 12.69 9.37 24.83
C THR A 57 11.87 10.65 24.70
N ASP A 58 11.85 11.27 23.55
CA ASP A 58 11.16 12.54 23.27
C ASP A 58 9.63 12.33 23.26
N ARG A 59 8.97 12.93 24.22
CA ARG A 59 7.50 12.87 24.36
C ARG A 59 6.76 13.42 23.13
N ALA A 60 7.34 14.38 22.40
CA ALA A 60 6.72 14.93 21.20
C ALA A 60 6.68 13.90 20.07
N LEU A 61 7.75 13.13 19.86
CA LEU A 61 7.77 12.03 18.89
C LEU A 61 6.82 10.90 19.27
N ALA A 62 6.75 10.54 20.55
CA ALA A 62 5.81 9.53 21.02
C ALA A 62 4.35 9.96 20.79
N ARG A 63 4.03 11.24 21.01
CA ARG A 63 2.72 11.82 20.71
C ARG A 63 2.40 11.76 19.22
N LEU A 64 3.34 12.16 18.36
CA LEU A 64 3.17 12.08 16.90
C LEU A 64 2.95 10.65 16.42
N ALA A 65 3.69 9.67 16.98
CA ALA A 65 3.51 8.26 16.70
C ALA A 65 2.09 7.79 17.06
N ALA A 66 1.57 8.20 18.23
CA ALA A 66 0.21 7.88 18.65
C ALA A 66 -0.84 8.50 17.71
N MET A 67 -0.69 9.77 17.36
CA MET A 67 -1.59 10.46 16.43
C MET A 67 -1.58 9.79 15.04
N ALA A 68 -0.41 9.44 14.50
CA ALA A 68 -0.29 8.75 13.23
C ALA A 68 -0.94 7.36 13.28
N LYS A 69 -0.75 6.58 14.37
CA LYS A 69 -1.43 5.30 14.57
C LYS A 69 -2.96 5.46 14.62
N GLN A 70 -3.45 6.48 15.32
CA GLN A 70 -4.87 6.78 15.42
C GLN A 70 -5.47 7.16 14.06
N ALA A 71 -4.72 7.90 13.24
CA ALA A 71 -5.08 8.21 11.85
C ALA A 71 -4.96 7.00 10.90
N GLY A 72 -4.58 5.81 11.40
CA GLY A 72 -4.51 4.58 10.62
C GLY A 72 -3.19 4.30 9.94
N ALA A 73 -2.14 5.09 10.19
CA ALA A 73 -0.81 4.88 9.65
C ALA A 73 -0.12 3.64 10.24
N VAL A 74 0.70 2.97 9.45
CA VAL A 74 1.63 1.95 9.94
C VAL A 74 2.87 2.64 10.48
N VAL A 75 3.04 2.65 11.81
CA VAL A 75 4.22 3.23 12.46
C VAL A 75 5.29 2.17 12.63
N VAL A 76 6.51 2.48 12.18
CA VAL A 76 7.69 1.63 12.23
C VAL A 76 8.81 2.38 12.94
N GLU A 77 9.31 1.81 14.03
CA GLU A 77 10.52 2.29 14.67
C GLU A 77 11.74 1.77 13.89
N THR A 78 12.72 2.63 13.67
CA THR A 78 13.90 2.32 12.86
C THR A 78 15.11 3.11 13.33
N ASP A 79 16.31 2.63 12.98
CA ASP A 79 17.54 3.34 13.31
C ASP A 79 17.64 4.67 12.54
N ARG A 80 18.46 5.58 13.06
CA ARG A 80 18.64 6.91 12.45
C ARG A 80 19.28 6.84 11.06
N ARG A 81 20.13 5.86 10.80
CA ARG A 81 20.76 5.67 9.48
C ARG A 81 19.73 5.35 8.40
N LYS A 82 18.70 4.59 8.76
CA LYS A 82 17.58 4.31 7.85
C LYS A 82 16.80 5.58 7.51
N LEU A 83 16.56 6.45 8.50
CA LEU A 83 15.93 7.75 8.26
C LEU A 83 16.81 8.65 7.38
N ASP A 84 18.12 8.70 7.64
CA ASP A 84 19.08 9.45 6.81
C ASP A 84 19.09 8.96 5.35
N GLN A 85 18.91 7.65 5.12
CA GLN A 85 18.80 7.06 3.78
C GLN A 85 17.47 7.38 3.09
N LEU A 86 16.39 7.46 3.83
CA LEU A 86 15.06 7.79 3.31
C LEU A 86 14.87 9.28 3.09
N SER A 87 15.62 10.12 3.79
CA SER A 87 15.49 11.57 3.77
C SER A 87 16.05 12.15 2.46
N ALA A 88 15.26 13.01 1.82
CA ALA A 88 15.71 13.80 0.69
C ALA A 88 16.45 15.07 1.14
N THR A 89 16.07 15.64 2.31
CA THR A 89 16.55 16.95 2.79
C THR A 89 17.61 16.84 3.89
N GLY A 90 17.72 15.69 4.57
CA GLY A 90 18.53 15.50 5.76
C GLY A 90 17.93 16.14 7.04
N ALA A 91 16.78 16.80 6.93
CA ALA A 91 16.15 17.55 8.03
C ALA A 91 14.98 16.80 8.71
N HIS A 92 15.00 15.48 8.71
CA HIS A 92 13.88 14.63 9.15
C HIS A 92 13.55 14.72 10.65
N GLN A 93 14.41 15.26 11.50
CA GLN A 93 14.16 15.46 12.95
C GLN A 93 13.69 14.19 13.69
N GLY A 94 14.09 13.01 13.23
CA GLY A 94 13.71 11.72 13.80
C GLY A 94 12.36 11.16 13.30
N VAL A 95 11.74 11.78 12.30
CA VAL A 95 10.48 11.28 11.72
C VAL A 95 10.41 11.54 10.23
N ILE A 96 9.96 10.53 9.48
CA ILE A 96 9.60 10.62 8.06
C ILE A 96 8.26 9.90 7.89
N ALA A 97 7.33 10.52 7.17
CA ALA A 97 6.05 9.92 6.84
C ALA A 97 5.90 9.74 5.33
N VAL A 98 5.30 8.63 4.93
CA VAL A 98 4.83 8.38 3.57
C VAL A 98 3.35 8.73 3.53
N VAL A 99 2.99 9.68 2.70
CA VAL A 99 1.62 10.16 2.53
C VAL A 99 1.02 9.51 1.29
N ALA A 100 -0.26 9.15 1.37
CA ALA A 100 -0.99 8.73 0.18
C ALA A 100 -1.16 9.92 -0.79
N ALA A 101 -0.99 9.66 -2.09
CA ALA A 101 -1.23 10.67 -3.13
C ALA A 101 -2.73 10.83 -3.43
N HIS A 102 -3.55 9.82 -3.06
CA HIS A 102 -5.00 9.80 -3.21
C HIS A 102 -5.64 9.35 -1.91
N ASP A 103 -6.87 9.78 -1.65
CA ASP A 103 -7.63 9.38 -0.48
C ASP A 103 -8.08 7.91 -0.59
N TYR A 104 -8.18 7.26 0.58
CA TYR A 104 -8.74 5.92 0.66
C TYR A 104 -10.24 5.99 0.93
N SER A 105 -10.95 5.07 0.29
CA SER A 105 -12.37 4.81 0.56
C SER A 105 -12.53 3.77 1.67
N SER A 106 -13.73 3.65 2.21
CA SER A 106 -14.11 2.54 3.09
C SER A 106 -14.61 1.34 2.29
N VAL A 107 -14.72 0.18 2.93
CA VAL A 107 -15.41 -0.98 2.34
C VAL A 107 -16.89 -0.68 2.07
N ASP A 108 -17.51 0.13 2.91
CA ASP A 108 -18.91 0.52 2.75
C ASP A 108 -19.14 1.42 1.53
N ASP A 109 -18.19 2.29 1.19
CA ASP A 109 -18.25 3.09 -0.05
C ASP A 109 -18.25 2.20 -1.30
N ILE A 110 -17.52 1.08 -1.27
CA ILE A 110 -17.52 0.09 -2.35
C ILE A 110 -18.90 -0.54 -2.52
N PHE A 111 -19.55 -0.90 -1.42
CA PHE A 111 -20.92 -1.44 -1.45
C PHE A 111 -21.94 -0.39 -1.88
N ALA A 112 -21.79 0.85 -1.43
CA ALA A 112 -22.65 1.96 -1.84
C ALA A 112 -22.60 2.15 -3.36
N ARG A 113 -21.39 2.14 -3.95
CA ARG A 113 -21.21 2.22 -5.40
C ARG A 113 -21.89 1.08 -6.16
N ALA A 114 -21.83 -0.15 -5.64
CA ALA A 114 -22.52 -1.28 -6.25
C ALA A 114 -24.04 -1.10 -6.19
N ALA A 115 -24.56 -0.67 -5.03
CA ALA A 115 -25.98 -0.40 -4.84
C ALA A 115 -26.50 0.73 -5.74
N GLU A 116 -25.74 1.82 -5.91
CA GLU A 116 -26.08 2.92 -6.83
C GLU A 116 -26.21 2.46 -8.29
N LYS A 117 -25.38 1.48 -8.71
CA LYS A 117 -25.48 0.87 -10.03
C LYS A 117 -26.55 -0.20 -10.14
N GLY A 118 -27.14 -0.64 -9.02
CA GLY A 118 -28.09 -1.76 -8.98
C GLY A 118 -27.46 -3.11 -9.33
N GLU A 119 -26.15 -3.26 -9.05
CA GLU A 119 -25.36 -4.44 -9.41
C GLU A 119 -24.87 -5.20 -8.18
N PRO A 120 -24.67 -6.52 -8.26
CA PRO A 120 -23.93 -7.25 -7.24
C PRO A 120 -22.50 -6.71 -7.11
N PRO A 121 -21.95 -6.60 -5.88
CA PRO A 121 -20.61 -6.06 -5.71
C PRO A 121 -19.54 -6.95 -6.33
N LEU A 122 -18.80 -6.42 -7.31
CA LEU A 122 -17.58 -7.00 -7.87
C LEU A 122 -16.38 -6.28 -7.24
N ILE A 123 -15.60 -6.99 -6.43
CA ILE A 123 -14.51 -6.41 -5.62
C ILE A 123 -13.21 -7.17 -5.91
N VAL A 124 -12.12 -6.44 -6.12
CA VAL A 124 -10.78 -7.02 -6.29
C VAL A 124 -10.02 -6.89 -4.98
N LEU A 125 -9.56 -8.01 -4.42
CA LEU A 125 -8.69 -8.04 -3.25
C LEU A 125 -7.26 -8.34 -3.68
N CYS A 126 -6.32 -7.48 -3.28
CA CYS A 126 -4.90 -7.66 -3.55
C CYS A 126 -4.18 -8.04 -2.25
N ASP A 127 -3.48 -9.16 -2.22
CA ASP A 127 -2.68 -9.60 -1.08
C ASP A 127 -1.18 -9.47 -1.38
N GLU A 128 -0.43 -8.92 -0.43
CA GLU A 128 1.04 -8.74 -0.45
C GLU A 128 1.61 -8.08 -1.74
N LEU A 129 0.83 -7.24 -2.39
CA LEU A 129 1.23 -6.55 -3.62
C LEU A 129 2.17 -5.37 -3.30
N SER A 130 3.46 -5.50 -3.59
CA SER A 130 4.50 -4.52 -3.24
C SER A 130 4.91 -3.59 -4.39
N ASP A 131 4.61 -3.95 -5.64
CA ASP A 131 4.96 -3.17 -6.82
C ASP A 131 3.84 -2.15 -7.15
N PRO A 132 4.14 -0.84 -7.15
CA PRO A 132 3.18 0.20 -7.46
C PRO A 132 2.66 0.15 -8.91
N HIS A 133 3.48 -0.27 -9.87
CA HIS A 133 3.04 -0.42 -11.25
C HIS A 133 1.98 -1.52 -11.39
N ASN A 134 2.16 -2.63 -10.68
CA ASN A 134 1.20 -3.72 -10.67
C ASN A 134 -0.12 -3.29 -10.03
N LEU A 135 -0.08 -2.57 -8.89
CA LEU A 135 -1.31 -2.06 -8.28
C LEU A 135 -2.06 -1.10 -9.22
N GLY A 136 -1.35 -0.16 -9.85
CA GLY A 136 -1.95 0.75 -10.82
C GLY A 136 -2.58 0.02 -12.02
N ALA A 137 -1.90 -1.00 -12.56
CA ALA A 137 -2.43 -1.82 -13.65
C ALA A 137 -3.68 -2.61 -13.24
N ILE A 138 -3.71 -3.16 -12.02
CA ILE A 138 -4.88 -3.86 -11.46
C ILE A 138 -6.05 -2.88 -11.31
N ILE A 139 -5.84 -1.69 -10.73
CA ILE A 139 -6.88 -0.67 -10.57
C ILE A 139 -7.46 -0.29 -11.94
N ARG A 140 -6.62 -0.05 -12.95
CA ARG A 140 -7.07 0.25 -14.30
C ARG A 140 -7.89 -0.88 -14.90
N THR A 141 -7.44 -2.12 -14.76
CA THR A 141 -8.16 -3.29 -15.28
C THR A 141 -9.47 -3.49 -14.56
N ALA A 142 -9.50 -3.33 -13.23
CA ALA A 142 -10.70 -3.43 -12.41
C ALA A 142 -11.76 -2.40 -12.83
N GLU A 143 -11.35 -1.14 -13.06
CA GLU A 143 -12.26 -0.08 -13.54
C GLU A 143 -12.84 -0.44 -14.93
N CYS A 144 -12.01 -0.86 -15.87
CA CYS A 144 -12.46 -1.29 -17.19
C CYS A 144 -13.37 -2.51 -17.16
N ALA A 145 -13.20 -3.39 -16.18
CA ALA A 145 -14.03 -4.58 -15.97
C ALA A 145 -15.34 -4.29 -15.21
N GLY A 146 -15.59 -3.04 -14.80
CA GLY A 146 -16.78 -2.66 -14.05
C GLY A 146 -16.74 -3.04 -12.57
N ALA A 147 -15.58 -3.30 -11.99
CA ALA A 147 -15.47 -3.54 -10.55
C ALA A 147 -15.91 -2.30 -9.74
N HIS A 148 -16.41 -2.55 -8.53
CA HIS A 148 -16.93 -1.52 -7.65
C HIS A 148 -15.87 -0.99 -6.67
N GLY A 149 -14.79 -1.74 -6.48
CA GLY A 149 -13.67 -1.30 -5.64
C GLY A 149 -12.52 -2.28 -5.59
N VAL A 150 -11.39 -1.78 -5.08
CA VAL A 150 -10.20 -2.57 -4.82
C VAL A 150 -9.91 -2.52 -3.31
N ILE A 151 -9.52 -3.64 -2.72
CA ILE A 151 -9.15 -3.73 -1.29
C ILE A 151 -7.69 -4.13 -1.19
N ILE A 152 -6.91 -3.37 -0.43
CA ILE A 152 -5.49 -3.63 -0.15
C ILE A 152 -5.24 -3.72 1.37
N PRO A 153 -4.28 -4.52 1.84
CA PRO A 153 -3.90 -4.52 3.24
C PRO A 153 -3.02 -3.31 3.60
N LYS A 154 -3.09 -2.86 4.87
CA LYS A 154 -2.23 -1.79 5.40
C LYS A 154 -0.75 -2.17 5.49
N ARG A 155 -0.46 -3.46 5.60
CA ARG A 155 0.90 -3.99 5.75
C ARG A 155 1.22 -4.91 4.58
N ARG A 156 2.50 -5.00 4.22
CA ARG A 156 3.01 -5.83 3.13
C ARG A 156 2.38 -5.52 1.76
N SER A 157 1.91 -4.29 1.59
CA SER A 157 1.36 -3.82 0.33
C SER A 157 1.83 -2.40 0.07
N VAL A 158 1.90 -2.03 -1.19
CA VAL A 158 2.09 -0.65 -1.60
C VAL A 158 0.80 0.14 -1.34
N GLY A 159 0.94 1.41 -0.95
CA GLY A 159 -0.18 2.36 -0.83
C GLY A 159 -0.46 3.11 -2.13
N LEU A 160 -1.38 4.07 -2.08
CA LEU A 160 -1.75 4.91 -3.23
C LEU A 160 -0.71 6.02 -3.44
N THR A 161 0.44 5.65 -3.99
CA THR A 161 1.53 6.57 -4.33
C THR A 161 1.28 7.28 -5.66
N ALA A 162 2.04 8.34 -5.97
CA ALA A 162 2.00 9.01 -7.27
C ALA A 162 2.28 8.04 -8.44
N VAL A 163 3.15 7.04 -8.23
CA VAL A 163 3.43 5.99 -9.22
C VAL A 163 2.19 5.15 -9.51
N VAL A 164 1.43 4.78 -8.48
CA VAL A 164 0.14 4.06 -8.65
C VAL A 164 -0.84 4.91 -9.44
N GLY A 165 -0.94 6.21 -9.13
CA GLY A 165 -1.77 7.15 -9.86
C GLY A 165 -1.42 7.20 -11.35
N LYS A 166 -0.12 7.35 -11.68
CA LYS A 166 0.36 7.32 -13.07
C LYS A 166 0.06 5.99 -13.77
N ALA A 167 0.36 4.86 -13.11
CA ALA A 167 0.18 3.51 -13.68
C ALA A 167 -1.30 3.14 -13.89
N SER A 168 -2.20 3.72 -13.10
CA SER A 168 -3.65 3.53 -13.23
C SER A 168 -4.26 4.27 -14.42
N ALA A 169 -3.50 5.16 -15.07
CA ALA A 169 -3.95 5.96 -16.23
C ALA A 169 -5.27 6.72 -15.95
N GLY A 170 -5.44 7.25 -14.75
CA GLY A 170 -6.62 8.00 -14.31
C GLY A 170 -7.75 7.16 -13.71
N ALA A 171 -7.67 5.83 -13.77
CA ALA A 171 -8.71 4.98 -13.17
C ALA A 171 -8.85 5.16 -11.65
N LEU A 172 -7.75 5.55 -10.97
CA LEU A 172 -7.76 5.79 -9.52
C LEU A 172 -8.69 6.94 -9.10
N GLU A 173 -9.00 7.88 -9.99
CA GLU A 173 -9.94 8.98 -9.72
C GLU A 173 -11.41 8.48 -9.59
N TYR A 174 -11.69 7.31 -10.14
CA TYR A 174 -13.05 6.74 -10.21
C TYR A 174 -13.18 5.47 -9.37
N MET A 175 -12.11 4.73 -9.15
CA MET A 175 -12.11 3.45 -8.45
C MET A 175 -11.91 3.62 -6.95
N PRO A 176 -12.91 3.33 -6.11
CA PRO A 176 -12.73 3.31 -4.67
C PRO A 176 -11.67 2.27 -4.27
N VAL A 177 -10.69 2.70 -3.49
CA VAL A 177 -9.66 1.80 -2.95
C VAL A 177 -9.75 1.80 -1.43
N ALA A 178 -10.14 0.68 -0.83
CA ALA A 178 -10.20 0.52 0.61
C ALA A 178 -8.91 -0.10 1.16
N ARG A 179 -8.48 0.40 2.33
CA ARG A 179 -7.25 -0.06 2.98
C ARG A 179 -7.56 -0.68 4.34
N VAL A 180 -7.38 -1.99 4.45
CA VAL A 180 -7.80 -2.78 5.61
C VAL A 180 -6.64 -3.28 6.47
N SER A 181 -6.90 -3.44 7.76
CA SER A 181 -5.87 -3.88 8.71
C SER A 181 -5.61 -5.39 8.64
N ASN A 182 -6.63 -6.18 8.30
CA ASN A 182 -6.57 -7.63 8.25
C ASN A 182 -7.45 -8.17 7.11
N LEU A 183 -6.81 -8.64 6.05
CA LEU A 183 -7.51 -9.12 4.86
C LEU A 183 -8.38 -10.36 5.14
N VAL A 184 -7.92 -11.27 6.02
CA VAL A 184 -8.68 -12.47 6.39
C VAL A 184 -10.01 -12.11 7.09
N ASN A 185 -9.97 -11.15 8.02
CA ASN A 185 -11.17 -10.68 8.68
C ASN A 185 -12.11 -9.96 7.70
N THR A 186 -11.55 -9.16 6.80
CA THR A 186 -12.32 -8.49 5.73
C THR A 186 -12.99 -9.52 4.81
N ILE A 187 -12.31 -10.60 4.43
CA ILE A 187 -12.91 -11.68 3.64
C ILE A 187 -14.08 -12.34 4.37
N LYS A 188 -13.98 -12.55 5.69
CA LYS A 188 -15.09 -13.09 6.50
C LYS A 188 -16.28 -12.15 6.51
N GLU A 189 -16.03 -10.86 6.73
CA GLU A 189 -17.04 -9.81 6.70
C GLU A 189 -17.74 -9.73 5.33
N LEU A 190 -17.00 -9.78 4.22
CA LEU A 190 -17.56 -9.81 2.87
C LEU A 190 -18.46 -11.03 2.67
N LYS A 191 -18.06 -12.21 3.15
CA LYS A 191 -18.88 -13.44 3.10
C LYS A 191 -20.17 -13.32 3.92
N GLU A 192 -20.10 -12.72 5.12
CA GLU A 192 -21.28 -12.43 5.95
C GLU A 192 -22.24 -11.47 5.25
N ARG A 193 -21.72 -10.57 4.40
CA ARG A 193 -22.50 -9.64 3.56
C ARG A 193 -22.98 -10.29 2.25
N GLY A 194 -22.81 -11.61 2.07
CA GLY A 194 -23.29 -12.36 0.91
C GLY A 194 -22.38 -12.35 -0.32
N VAL A 195 -21.13 -11.88 -0.20
CA VAL A 195 -20.17 -11.87 -1.31
C VAL A 195 -19.47 -13.22 -1.41
N TRP A 196 -19.50 -13.81 -2.59
CA TRP A 196 -18.69 -15.00 -2.91
C TRP A 196 -17.24 -14.60 -3.14
N VAL A 197 -16.31 -15.39 -2.61
CA VAL A 197 -14.87 -15.10 -2.72
C VAL A 197 -14.18 -16.20 -3.52
N CYS A 198 -13.55 -15.81 -4.61
CA CYS A 198 -12.76 -16.67 -5.46
C CYS A 198 -11.27 -16.27 -5.35
N GLY A 199 -10.39 -17.22 -5.06
CA GLY A 199 -8.95 -17.01 -5.06
C GLY A 199 -8.36 -17.30 -6.44
N THR A 200 -7.48 -16.43 -6.93
CA THR A 200 -6.74 -16.63 -8.19
C THR A 200 -5.32 -17.07 -7.89
N ALA A 201 -4.85 -18.12 -8.54
CA ALA A 201 -3.49 -18.65 -8.43
C ALA A 201 -3.01 -19.13 -9.81
N ALA A 202 -1.69 -19.07 -10.04
CA ALA A 202 -1.11 -19.48 -11.32
C ALA A 202 -1.26 -21.00 -11.57
N ASP A 203 -1.40 -21.79 -10.51
CA ASP A 203 -1.59 -23.24 -10.50
C ASP A 203 -3.05 -23.66 -10.20
N GLY A 204 -4.00 -22.75 -10.35
CA GLY A 204 -5.41 -23.03 -10.13
C GLY A 204 -5.98 -24.00 -11.17
N ASP A 205 -6.78 -24.97 -10.72
CA ASP A 205 -7.36 -26.03 -11.56
C ASP A 205 -8.50 -25.53 -12.47
N THR A 206 -9.09 -24.38 -12.14
CA THR A 206 -10.26 -23.85 -12.84
C THR A 206 -9.95 -22.52 -13.49
N SER A 207 -10.33 -22.34 -14.76
CA SER A 207 -10.22 -21.05 -15.43
C SER A 207 -11.21 -20.05 -14.82
N LEU A 208 -10.78 -18.79 -14.65
CA LEU A 208 -11.64 -17.68 -14.18
C LEU A 208 -12.95 -17.54 -15.00
N TYR A 209 -12.91 -17.85 -16.29
CA TYR A 209 -14.08 -17.81 -17.16
C TYR A 209 -15.05 -18.99 -16.98
N ARG A 210 -14.74 -19.91 -16.06
CA ARG A 210 -15.59 -21.09 -15.75
C ARG A 210 -15.86 -21.20 -14.25
N ALA A 211 -15.41 -20.21 -13.47
CA ALA A 211 -15.60 -20.19 -12.02
C ALA A 211 -17.01 -19.69 -11.63
#